data_3de9f51c73625f8b601a1baac6c230a4
#
_entry.id   3de9f51c73625f8b601a1baac6c230a4
#
_cell.length_a   1.000
_cell.length_b   1.000
_cell.length_c   1.000
_cell.angle_alpha   90.00
_cell.angle_beta   90.00
_cell.angle_gamma   90.00
#
_symmetry.space_group_name_H-M   'P 1'
#
loop_
_entity.id
_entity.type
_entity.pdbx_description
1 polymer ?
#
loop_
_entity_poly.entity_id
_entity_poly.type
_entity_poly.pdbx_seq_one_letter_code
_entity_poly.pdbx_strand_id
1 'polypeptide(L)'
;SPLVDPCATIAITERIDWTKYRGVINLPPNSNGYTIYYQRCCRNNSILNITKDPVSNTIEWGATYTINIPPAVGGQHVNNSSPVFLNYPPVYICNNKPITYNHAATDADGDRLVYSLCDPFSGADVADPTNVANDEPPPFTVVQWRNPYSLANVLSGVPLAVNATTGLLSGTPNTVGQFVVGVCVDEYRNGIRLTRTIRDFQFNVVDCGLKVISSFFAPSLQCNNFTVRFTDQSFGATSYKWYFGDGDSST
;
A
#
# COMPACT_ATOMS: atom_id res chain seq x y z
N SER A 1 8.17 12.41 -2.72
CA SER A 1 9.24 11.58 -3.25
C SER A 1 8.64 10.20 -3.53
N PRO A 2 8.73 9.67 -4.74
CA PRO A 2 8.22 8.34 -5.01
C PRO A 2 9.01 7.32 -4.18
N LEU A 3 8.27 6.50 -3.45
CA LEU A 3 8.80 5.34 -2.73
C LEU A 3 9.08 4.24 -3.75
N VAL A 4 10.14 4.41 -4.52
CA VAL A 4 10.53 3.43 -5.52
C VAL A 4 11.76 2.71 -5.04
N ASP A 5 11.73 1.38 -5.10
CA ASP A 5 12.94 0.59 -4.98
C ASP A 5 13.89 1.02 -6.12
N PRO A 6 15.09 1.58 -5.83
CA PRO A 6 16.02 2.03 -6.84
C PRO A 6 16.50 0.91 -7.76
N CYS A 7 16.19 -0.35 -7.42
CA CYS A 7 16.52 -1.53 -8.21
C CYS A 7 15.44 -1.94 -9.22
N ALA A 8 14.28 -1.28 -9.21
CA ALA A 8 13.22 -1.60 -10.16
C ALA A 8 13.66 -1.23 -11.57
N THR A 9 13.65 -2.19 -12.49
CA THR A 9 14.06 -1.99 -13.90
C THR A 9 13.04 -1.22 -14.74
N ILE A 10 12.04 -0.61 -14.12
CA ILE A 10 10.95 0.08 -14.79
C ILE A 10 11.33 1.55 -14.92
N ALA A 11 11.24 2.06 -16.13
CA ALA A 11 11.15 3.49 -16.35
C ALA A 11 9.81 3.94 -15.72
N ILE A 12 9.87 4.55 -14.54
CA ILE A 12 8.69 5.00 -13.83
C ILE A 12 8.20 6.26 -14.54
N THR A 13 7.26 6.05 -15.42
CA THR A 13 6.49 7.11 -16.08
C THR A 13 5.17 7.37 -15.36
N GLU A 14 4.84 6.54 -14.35
CA GLU A 14 3.57 6.67 -13.64
C GLU A 14 3.63 7.83 -12.64
N ARG A 15 2.75 8.78 -12.84
CA ARG A 15 2.52 9.89 -11.93
C ARG A 15 1.52 9.45 -10.85
N ILE A 16 1.91 9.61 -9.60
CA ILE A 16 1.01 9.39 -8.46
C ILE A 16 0.60 10.76 -7.93
N ASP A 17 -0.69 11.05 -8.02
CA ASP A 17 -1.28 12.25 -7.45
C ASP A 17 -1.83 11.94 -6.06
N TRP A 18 -1.62 12.86 -5.14
CA TRP A 18 -2.13 12.79 -3.79
C TRP A 18 -3.15 13.89 -3.55
N THR A 19 -4.33 13.51 -3.05
CA THR A 19 -5.40 14.46 -2.76
C THR A 19 -5.96 14.21 -1.37
N LYS A 20 -6.16 15.27 -0.60
CA LYS A 20 -6.79 15.22 0.71
C LYS A 20 -8.10 15.98 0.70
N TYR A 21 -9.17 15.29 1.01
CA TYR A 21 -10.48 15.90 1.22
C TYR A 21 -10.68 16.16 2.71
N ARG A 22 -11.30 17.29 3.03
CA ARG A 22 -11.71 17.65 4.39
C ARG A 22 -13.15 18.14 4.39
N GLY A 23 -13.91 17.70 5.38
CA GLY A 23 -15.26 18.15 5.61
C GLY A 23 -15.55 18.21 7.10
N VAL A 24 -16.53 18.99 7.48
CA VAL A 24 -17.07 19.04 8.85
C VAL A 24 -18.57 18.81 8.76
N ILE A 25 -19.05 17.87 9.55
CA ILE A 25 -20.47 17.54 9.64
C ILE A 25 -20.87 17.48 11.10
N ASN A 26 -22.02 18.06 11.43
CA ASN A 26 -22.63 17.96 12.75
C ASN A 26 -23.60 16.77 12.76
N LEU A 27 -23.33 15.80 13.62
CA LEU A 27 -24.15 14.61 13.76
C LEU A 27 -24.75 14.58 15.17
N PRO A 28 -26.06 14.32 15.37
CA PRO A 28 -26.61 14.11 16.69
C PRO A 28 -26.11 12.78 17.29
N PRO A 29 -26.10 12.60 18.63
CA PRO A 29 -25.78 11.32 19.24
C PRO A 29 -26.71 10.21 18.72
N ASN A 30 -26.13 9.07 18.32
CA ASN A 30 -26.85 7.90 17.80
C ASN A 30 -26.36 6.63 18.48
N SER A 31 -27.27 5.85 19.05
CA SER A 31 -26.95 4.59 19.74
C SER A 31 -26.41 3.49 18.81
N ASN A 32 -26.56 3.65 17.50
CA ASN A 32 -26.01 2.72 16.51
C ASN A 32 -24.69 3.24 15.89
N GLY A 33 -24.25 4.46 16.25
CA GLY A 33 -23.14 5.13 15.58
C GLY A 33 -23.49 5.58 14.18
N TYR A 34 -22.44 5.87 13.40
CA TYR A 34 -22.56 6.25 11.99
C TYR A 34 -21.48 5.58 11.16
N THR A 35 -21.78 5.33 9.90
CA THR A 35 -20.80 4.95 8.87
C THR A 35 -20.81 6.04 7.81
N ILE A 36 -19.67 6.68 7.63
CA ILE A 36 -19.41 7.59 6.51
C ILE A 36 -18.63 6.78 5.48
N TYR A 37 -19.05 6.82 4.24
CA TYR A 37 -18.38 6.06 3.19
C TYR A 37 -18.24 6.87 1.89
N TYR A 38 -17.25 6.48 1.11
CA TYR A 38 -16.97 7.01 -0.21
C TYR A 38 -16.76 5.85 -1.17
N GLN A 39 -17.47 5.87 -2.28
CA GLN A 39 -17.39 4.82 -3.31
C GLN A 39 -16.90 5.40 -4.62
N ARG A 40 -16.06 4.65 -5.30
CA ARG A 40 -15.51 5.06 -6.60
C ARG A 40 -15.23 3.85 -7.47
N CYS A 41 -15.77 3.81 -8.67
CA CYS A 41 -15.36 2.90 -9.74
C CYS A 41 -14.18 3.51 -10.51
N CYS A 42 -13.33 2.75 -11.18
CA CYS A 42 -13.26 1.31 -11.15
C CYS A 42 -11.86 0.92 -10.73
N ARG A 43 -11.66 -0.32 -10.28
CA ARG A 43 -10.33 -0.83 -9.99
C ARG A 43 -9.55 -1.03 -11.29
N ASN A 44 -8.24 -1.05 -11.18
CA ASN A 44 -7.36 -1.26 -12.32
C ASN A 44 -7.57 -2.65 -12.94
N ASN A 45 -7.82 -2.71 -14.24
CA ASN A 45 -8.05 -3.95 -14.98
C ASN A 45 -6.84 -4.91 -15.02
N SER A 46 -5.65 -4.44 -14.70
CA SER A 46 -4.43 -5.26 -14.59
C SER A 46 -4.30 -6.01 -13.26
N ILE A 47 -5.20 -5.80 -12.30
CA ILE A 47 -5.22 -6.55 -11.04
C ILE A 47 -5.49 -8.04 -11.32
N LEU A 48 -4.65 -8.90 -10.74
CA LEU A 48 -4.64 -10.33 -11.02
C LEU A 48 -5.42 -11.16 -10.00
N ASN A 49 -5.53 -10.70 -8.77
CA ASN A 49 -6.02 -11.51 -7.65
C ASN A 49 -7.51 -11.38 -7.35
N ILE A 50 -8.25 -10.57 -8.10
CA ILE A 50 -9.71 -10.48 -8.00
C ILE A 50 -10.36 -10.86 -9.32
N THR A 51 -11.63 -11.27 -9.26
CA THR A 51 -12.40 -11.69 -10.44
C THR A 51 -12.65 -10.53 -11.38
N LYS A 52 -12.81 -10.85 -12.64
CA LYS A 52 -13.24 -9.94 -13.72
C LYS A 52 -14.59 -10.40 -14.25
N ASP A 53 -15.31 -9.48 -14.83
CA ASP A 53 -16.49 -9.87 -15.60
C ASP A 53 -16.11 -10.86 -16.70
N PRO A 54 -16.82 -11.99 -16.86
CA PRO A 54 -16.44 -13.04 -17.80
C PRO A 54 -16.66 -12.66 -19.27
N VAL A 55 -17.45 -11.63 -19.55
CA VAL A 55 -17.78 -11.19 -20.92
C VAL A 55 -16.83 -10.08 -21.36
N SER A 56 -16.72 -9.03 -20.56
CA SER A 56 -15.87 -7.86 -20.87
C SER A 56 -14.38 -8.11 -20.55
N ASN A 57 -14.07 -9.09 -19.70
CA ASN A 57 -12.74 -9.34 -19.12
C ASN A 57 -12.16 -8.11 -18.40
N THR A 58 -13.04 -7.26 -17.88
CA THR A 58 -12.70 -6.07 -17.12
C THR A 58 -13.15 -6.18 -15.66
N ILE A 59 -12.59 -5.36 -14.78
CA ILE A 59 -13.08 -5.22 -13.41
C ILE A 59 -14.11 -4.08 -13.44
N GLU A 60 -15.37 -4.44 -13.34
CA GLU A 60 -16.50 -3.50 -13.50
C GLU A 60 -16.95 -2.85 -12.18
N TRP A 61 -16.32 -3.19 -11.09
CA TRP A 61 -16.59 -2.62 -9.77
C TRP A 61 -15.38 -1.89 -9.20
N GLY A 62 -15.68 -0.98 -8.30
CA GLY A 62 -14.69 -0.11 -7.69
C GLY A 62 -14.34 -0.50 -6.26
N ALA A 63 -14.23 0.50 -5.41
CA ALA A 63 -13.85 0.38 -4.02
C ALA A 63 -14.75 1.24 -3.14
N THR A 64 -15.00 0.75 -1.93
CA THR A 64 -15.67 1.49 -0.85
C THR A 64 -14.69 1.76 0.27
N TYR A 65 -14.56 3.01 0.66
CA TYR A 65 -13.75 3.46 1.79
C TYR A 65 -14.69 3.93 2.91
N THR A 66 -14.43 3.51 4.14
CA THR A 66 -15.35 3.76 5.26
C THR A 66 -14.66 4.38 6.44
N ILE A 67 -15.40 5.23 7.16
CA ILE A 67 -15.08 5.72 8.49
C ILE A 67 -16.29 5.40 9.39
N ASN A 68 -16.03 4.76 10.53
CA ASN A 68 -17.06 4.43 11.48
C ASN A 68 -16.95 5.36 12.70
N ILE A 69 -18.07 5.95 13.09
CA ILE A 69 -18.22 6.72 14.32
C ILE A 69 -18.87 5.81 15.36
N PRO A 70 -18.22 5.61 16.53
CA PRO A 70 -18.74 4.70 17.54
C PRO A 70 -20.16 5.04 18.00
N PRO A 71 -20.94 4.05 18.44
CA PRO A 71 -22.24 4.27 19.06
C PRO A 71 -22.17 5.24 20.25
N ALA A 72 -23.15 6.11 20.36
CA ALA A 72 -23.28 6.99 21.52
C ALA A 72 -23.62 6.20 22.79
N VAL A 73 -23.03 6.57 23.92
CA VAL A 73 -23.25 5.95 25.22
C VAL A 73 -23.93 6.97 26.14
N GLY A 74 -25.05 6.60 26.74
CA GLY A 74 -25.80 7.50 27.62
C GLY A 74 -26.27 8.80 26.96
N GLY A 75 -26.54 8.75 25.64
CA GLY A 75 -26.92 9.93 24.86
C GLY A 75 -25.79 10.90 24.54
N GLN A 76 -24.53 10.50 24.77
CA GLN A 76 -23.34 11.30 24.49
C GLN A 76 -22.49 10.61 23.44
N HIS A 77 -21.85 11.38 22.57
CA HIS A 77 -20.85 10.85 21.65
C HIS A 77 -19.66 10.26 22.40
N VAL A 78 -19.17 9.13 21.92
CA VAL A 78 -17.86 8.62 22.30
C VAL A 78 -16.82 9.40 21.52
N ASN A 79 -15.96 10.13 22.24
CA ASN A 79 -14.84 10.84 21.59
C ASN A 79 -13.86 9.82 21.05
N ASN A 80 -13.63 9.82 19.75
CA ASN A 80 -12.77 8.89 19.07
C ASN A 80 -12.17 9.51 17.80
N SER A 81 -10.88 9.30 17.63
CA SER A 81 -10.13 9.66 16.42
C SER A 81 -9.75 8.37 15.68
N SER A 82 -9.91 8.32 14.39
CA SER A 82 -9.48 7.13 13.61
C SER A 82 -7.95 6.99 13.58
N PRO A 83 -7.42 5.76 13.44
CA PRO A 83 -5.99 5.51 13.33
C PRO A 83 -5.36 6.28 12.17
N VAL A 84 -4.18 6.84 12.39
CA VAL A 84 -3.38 7.52 11.37
C VAL A 84 -2.17 6.67 11.01
N PHE A 85 -2.13 6.19 9.77
CA PHE A 85 -1.03 5.36 9.28
C PHE A 85 0.25 6.18 9.14
N LEU A 86 1.37 5.60 9.60
CA LEU A 86 2.68 6.26 9.61
C LEU A 86 3.31 6.32 8.23
N ASN A 87 3.04 5.32 7.38
CA ASN A 87 3.68 5.19 6.07
C ASN A 87 2.67 4.93 4.97
N TYR A 88 3.00 5.35 3.74
CA TYR A 88 2.30 4.90 2.54
C TYR A 88 2.86 3.55 2.08
N PRO A 89 2.02 2.64 1.56
CA PRO A 89 2.50 1.40 0.94
C PRO A 89 3.49 1.71 -0.19
N PRO A 90 4.55 0.89 -0.35
CA PRO A 90 5.41 1.01 -1.52
C PRO A 90 4.60 0.73 -2.78
N VAL A 91 4.80 1.55 -3.81
CA VAL A 91 4.09 1.39 -5.10
C VAL A 91 4.56 0.13 -5.80
N TYR A 92 5.84 -0.19 -5.70
CA TYR A 92 6.47 -1.36 -6.32
C TYR A 92 7.13 -2.22 -5.26
N ILE A 93 7.01 -3.53 -5.42
CA ILE A 93 7.70 -4.54 -4.64
C ILE A 93 8.32 -5.56 -5.59
N CYS A 94 9.42 -6.19 -5.18
CA CYS A 94 10.18 -7.08 -6.04
C CYS A 94 9.65 -8.50 -6.01
N ASN A 95 9.51 -9.11 -7.19
CA ASN A 95 9.26 -10.54 -7.36
C ASN A 95 10.39 -11.37 -6.74
N ASN A 96 10.05 -12.47 -6.05
CA ASN A 96 10.97 -13.37 -5.37
C ASN A 96 11.90 -12.70 -4.33
N LYS A 97 11.51 -11.54 -3.80
CA LYS A 97 12.20 -10.87 -2.69
C LYS A 97 11.27 -10.73 -1.50
N PRO A 98 11.78 -10.96 -0.27
CA PRO A 98 10.99 -10.72 0.93
C PRO A 98 10.57 -9.26 1.02
N ILE A 99 9.29 -9.04 1.34
CA ILE A 99 8.79 -7.73 1.71
C ILE A 99 8.80 -7.61 3.24
N THR A 100 9.20 -6.45 3.72
CA THR A 100 8.98 -5.99 5.08
C THR A 100 8.47 -4.55 5.00
N TYR A 101 7.19 -4.36 5.26
CA TYR A 101 6.57 -3.04 5.19
C TYR A 101 5.92 -2.69 6.53
N ASN A 102 6.32 -1.56 7.11
CA ASN A 102 5.74 -1.05 8.34
C ASN A 102 4.39 -0.37 8.04
N HIS A 103 3.31 -1.12 8.23
CA HIS A 103 1.93 -0.66 8.08
C HIS A 103 1.36 -0.05 9.38
N ALA A 104 2.19 0.20 10.39
CA ALA A 104 1.74 0.72 11.68
C ALA A 104 0.97 2.04 11.54
N ALA A 105 0.06 2.23 12.45
CA ALA A 105 -0.68 3.47 12.67
C ALA A 105 -0.49 3.95 14.11
N THR A 106 -0.81 5.20 14.35
CA THR A 106 -0.95 5.79 15.67
C THR A 106 -2.39 6.18 15.91
N ASP A 107 -2.80 6.14 17.16
CA ASP A 107 -4.10 6.58 17.61
C ASP A 107 -3.95 7.78 18.54
N ALA A 108 -4.73 8.86 18.31
CA ALA A 108 -4.61 10.11 19.05
C ALA A 108 -5.22 10.00 20.47
N ASP A 109 -6.14 9.06 20.65
CA ASP A 109 -6.84 8.83 21.92
C ASP A 109 -6.14 7.76 22.77
N GLY A 110 -5.08 7.13 22.23
CA GLY A 110 -4.29 6.09 22.89
C GLY A 110 -4.97 4.72 22.86
N ASP A 111 -5.87 4.48 21.93
CA ASP A 111 -6.54 3.20 21.77
C ASP A 111 -5.57 2.12 21.29
N ARG A 112 -5.82 0.88 21.72
CA ARG A 112 -5.03 -0.27 21.30
C ARG A 112 -5.42 -0.68 19.90
N LEU A 113 -4.46 -0.65 18.97
CA LEU A 113 -4.65 -1.06 17.58
C LEU A 113 -4.33 -2.55 17.39
N VAL A 114 -5.16 -3.25 16.63
CA VAL A 114 -4.97 -4.66 16.26
C VAL A 114 -5.12 -4.79 14.76
N TYR A 115 -4.10 -5.37 14.12
CA TYR A 115 -4.01 -5.49 12.67
C TYR A 115 -4.36 -6.89 12.20
N SER A 116 -5.05 -6.98 11.06
CA SER A 116 -5.34 -8.24 10.36
C SER A 116 -5.42 -8.01 8.86
N LEU A 117 -5.16 -9.04 8.05
CA LEU A 117 -5.57 -9.01 6.65
C LEU A 117 -7.10 -9.13 6.60
N CYS A 118 -7.72 -8.44 5.65
CA CYS A 118 -9.16 -8.52 5.44
C CYS A 118 -9.51 -8.29 3.97
N ASP A 119 -10.72 -8.68 3.61
CA ASP A 119 -11.25 -8.47 2.27
C ASP A 119 -11.56 -6.99 2.06
N PRO A 120 -11.00 -6.33 1.05
CA PRO A 120 -11.42 -4.98 0.67
C PRO A 120 -12.88 -4.94 0.24
N PHE A 121 -13.54 -3.81 0.45
CA PHE A 121 -14.89 -3.62 -0.06
C PHE A 121 -14.87 -3.32 -1.56
N SER A 122 -15.83 -3.88 -2.28
CA SER A 122 -16.24 -3.40 -3.61
C SER A 122 -17.28 -2.28 -3.47
N GLY A 123 -17.67 -1.66 -4.56
CA GLY A 123 -18.73 -0.65 -4.61
C GLY A 123 -18.51 0.33 -5.74
N ALA A 124 -19.59 0.96 -6.19
CA ALA A 124 -19.72 1.66 -7.45
C ALA A 124 -19.40 0.74 -8.66
N ASP A 125 -19.94 1.04 -9.80
CA ASP A 125 -19.71 0.29 -11.03
C ASP A 125 -19.47 1.22 -12.24
N VAL A 126 -19.31 0.65 -13.42
CA VAL A 126 -19.08 1.42 -14.65
C VAL A 126 -20.29 2.27 -15.07
N ALA A 127 -21.51 1.89 -14.67
CA ALA A 127 -22.72 2.62 -15.00
C ALA A 127 -22.92 3.83 -14.08
N ASP A 128 -22.48 3.72 -12.82
CA ASP A 128 -22.47 4.81 -11.85
C ASP A 128 -21.13 4.93 -11.13
N PRO A 129 -20.08 5.44 -11.78
CA PRO A 129 -18.71 5.43 -11.27
C PRO A 129 -18.48 6.23 -9.99
N THR A 130 -19.37 7.12 -9.64
CA THR A 130 -19.33 7.98 -8.45
C THR A 130 -20.35 7.60 -7.40
N ASN A 131 -21.17 6.60 -7.70
CA ASN A 131 -22.27 6.10 -6.86
C ASN A 131 -23.21 7.20 -6.34
N VAL A 132 -23.58 8.09 -7.26
CA VAL A 132 -24.49 9.21 -6.94
C VAL A 132 -25.95 8.85 -7.22
N ALA A 133 -26.18 8.05 -8.27
CA ALA A 133 -27.51 7.66 -8.70
C ALA A 133 -28.02 6.38 -8.00
N ASN A 134 -27.09 5.44 -7.69
CA ASN A 134 -27.41 4.14 -7.11
C ASN A 134 -26.58 3.92 -5.85
N ASP A 135 -26.86 4.69 -4.80
CA ASP A 135 -26.17 4.58 -3.51
C ASP A 135 -26.21 3.13 -2.99
N GLU A 136 -25.05 2.57 -2.65
CA GLU A 136 -24.89 1.22 -2.10
C GLU A 136 -24.57 1.33 -0.59
N PRO A 137 -25.60 1.44 0.26
CA PRO A 137 -25.39 1.55 1.70
C PRO A 137 -24.88 0.23 2.30
N PRO A 138 -24.38 0.25 3.55
CA PRO A 138 -24.00 -1.00 4.24
C PRO A 138 -25.20 -1.97 4.38
N PRO A 139 -24.95 -3.30 4.39
CA PRO A 139 -23.64 -3.94 4.40
C PRO A 139 -22.97 -3.96 3.04
N PHE A 140 -21.71 -3.51 2.98
CA PHE A 140 -20.97 -3.49 1.73
C PHE A 140 -20.54 -4.89 1.30
N THR A 141 -20.55 -5.13 -0.01
CA THR A 141 -19.97 -6.34 -0.59
C THR A 141 -18.44 -6.26 -0.56
N VAL A 142 -17.78 -7.43 -0.50
CA VAL A 142 -16.32 -7.52 -0.58
C VAL A 142 -15.89 -7.94 -1.97
N VAL A 143 -14.63 -7.70 -2.29
CA VAL A 143 -14.02 -8.18 -3.53
C VAL A 143 -14.11 -9.71 -3.63
N GLN A 144 -14.33 -10.21 -4.84
CA GLN A 144 -14.34 -11.65 -5.10
C GLN A 144 -12.95 -12.08 -5.56
N TRP A 145 -12.30 -12.95 -4.77
CA TRP A 145 -10.97 -13.45 -5.12
C TRP A 145 -11.04 -14.37 -6.35
N ARG A 146 -10.06 -14.19 -7.23
CA ARG A 146 -9.87 -15.05 -8.39
C ARG A 146 -9.00 -16.24 -8.00
N ASN A 147 -9.44 -17.47 -8.24
CA ASN A 147 -8.61 -18.66 -8.01
C ASN A 147 -7.27 -18.56 -8.78
N PRO A 148 -6.11 -18.87 -8.15
CA PRO A 148 -5.91 -19.48 -6.82
C PRO A 148 -5.78 -18.47 -5.66
N TYR A 149 -6.07 -17.21 -5.86
CA TYR A 149 -5.94 -16.17 -4.85
C TYR A 149 -7.06 -16.23 -3.82
N SER A 150 -6.75 -15.78 -2.64
CA SER A 150 -7.67 -15.69 -1.50
C SER A 150 -7.05 -14.76 -0.46
N LEU A 151 -7.76 -14.47 0.62
CA LEU A 151 -7.20 -13.72 1.75
C LEU A 151 -5.95 -14.40 2.35
N ALA A 152 -5.87 -15.73 2.31
CA ALA A 152 -4.68 -16.48 2.75
C ALA A 152 -3.58 -16.57 1.69
N ASN A 153 -3.85 -16.18 0.45
CA ASN A 153 -2.90 -16.22 -0.67
C ASN A 153 -3.06 -15.00 -1.58
N VAL A 154 -2.80 -13.82 -1.05
CA VAL A 154 -3.06 -12.55 -1.74
C VAL A 154 -2.09 -12.32 -2.91
N LEU A 155 -0.80 -12.68 -2.74
CA LEU A 155 0.29 -12.31 -3.68
C LEU A 155 0.89 -13.52 -4.41
N SER A 156 0.45 -14.75 -4.17
CA SER A 156 1.19 -15.98 -4.44
C SER A 156 2.56 -16.05 -3.71
N GLY A 157 3.23 -17.20 -3.76
CA GLY A 157 4.52 -17.40 -3.09
C GLY A 157 4.41 -17.58 -1.59
N VAL A 158 5.28 -16.94 -0.80
CA VAL A 158 5.13 -16.96 0.66
C VAL A 158 3.99 -16.02 1.03
N PRO A 159 2.95 -16.52 1.73
CA PRO A 159 1.76 -15.74 2.03
C PRO A 159 2.06 -14.42 2.71
N LEU A 160 1.31 -13.39 2.31
CA LEU A 160 1.34 -12.11 3.00
C LEU A 160 0.78 -12.30 4.42
N ALA A 161 1.46 -11.78 5.41
CA ALA A 161 1.05 -11.79 6.80
C ALA A 161 1.22 -10.40 7.41
N VAL A 162 0.38 -10.05 8.37
CA VAL A 162 0.51 -8.84 9.17
C VAL A 162 0.66 -9.21 10.63
N ASN A 163 1.64 -8.62 11.31
CA ASN A 163 1.76 -8.77 12.75
C ASN A 163 0.63 -7.99 13.45
N ALA A 164 -0.18 -8.71 14.22
CA ALA A 164 -1.38 -8.15 14.82
C ALA A 164 -1.14 -7.00 15.81
N THR A 165 0.07 -6.90 16.37
CA THR A 165 0.42 -5.87 17.35
C THR A 165 1.18 -4.71 16.72
N THR A 166 2.13 -5.00 15.83
CA THR A 166 3.04 -3.98 15.28
C THR A 166 2.59 -3.45 13.92
N GLY A 167 1.66 -4.12 13.24
CA GLY A 167 1.28 -3.79 11.87
C GLY A 167 2.36 -4.10 10.82
N LEU A 168 3.44 -4.81 11.19
CA LEU A 168 4.48 -5.19 10.24
C LEU A 168 3.91 -6.19 9.24
N LEU A 169 3.94 -5.82 7.96
CA LEU A 169 3.52 -6.65 6.85
C LEU A 169 4.74 -7.37 6.26
N SER A 170 4.63 -8.68 6.06
CA SER A 170 5.70 -9.51 5.52
C SER A 170 5.18 -10.57 4.57
N GLY A 171 5.98 -10.99 3.61
CA GLY A 171 5.66 -12.01 2.63
C GLY A 171 6.72 -12.05 1.54
N THR A 172 6.57 -12.93 0.55
CA THR A 172 7.46 -12.98 -0.63
C THR A 172 6.62 -13.30 -1.86
N PRO A 173 6.30 -12.32 -2.71
CA PRO A 173 5.56 -12.58 -3.93
C PRO A 173 6.41 -13.38 -4.92
N ASN A 174 5.78 -14.25 -5.71
CA ASN A 174 6.45 -15.00 -6.76
C ASN A 174 5.84 -14.80 -8.16
N THR A 175 4.93 -13.86 -8.28
CA THR A 175 4.22 -13.56 -9.53
C THR A 175 4.26 -12.07 -9.80
N VAL A 176 4.77 -11.69 -10.97
CA VAL A 176 4.76 -10.31 -11.46
C VAL A 176 3.34 -9.90 -11.81
N GLY A 177 2.92 -8.70 -11.39
CA GLY A 177 1.58 -8.17 -11.68
C GLY A 177 1.07 -7.24 -10.59
N GLN A 178 -0.22 -6.91 -10.67
CA GLN A 178 -0.88 -6.02 -9.71
C GLN A 178 -1.83 -6.82 -8.82
N PHE A 179 -1.82 -6.50 -7.53
CA PHE A 179 -2.57 -7.23 -6.52
C PHE A 179 -3.22 -6.25 -5.54
N VAL A 180 -4.53 -6.38 -5.35
CA VAL A 180 -5.22 -5.65 -4.30
C VAL A 180 -4.96 -6.30 -2.94
N VAL A 181 -4.79 -5.47 -1.91
CA VAL A 181 -4.52 -5.89 -0.53
C VAL A 181 -5.41 -5.10 0.41
N GLY A 182 -6.04 -5.77 1.34
CA GLY A 182 -6.79 -5.16 2.43
C GLY A 182 -6.13 -5.44 3.77
N VAL A 183 -5.93 -4.39 4.55
CA VAL A 183 -5.50 -4.49 5.94
C VAL A 183 -6.49 -3.77 6.82
N CYS A 184 -7.05 -4.51 7.77
CA CYS A 184 -7.94 -4.00 8.79
C CYS A 184 -7.16 -3.58 10.04
N VAL A 185 -7.56 -2.46 10.62
CA VAL A 185 -7.10 -1.99 11.92
C VAL A 185 -8.32 -1.84 12.83
N ASP A 186 -8.40 -2.66 13.85
CA ASP A 186 -9.41 -2.58 14.89
C ASP A 186 -8.89 -1.74 16.05
N GLU A 187 -9.70 -0.78 16.51
CA GLU A 187 -9.43 0.06 17.67
C GLU A 187 -10.14 -0.51 18.90
N TYR A 188 -9.39 -0.64 19.98
CA TYR A 188 -9.92 -1.16 21.25
C TYR A 188 -9.65 -0.19 22.39
N ARG A 189 -10.69 0.16 23.11
CA ARG A 189 -10.64 0.92 24.38
C ARG A 189 -11.23 0.08 25.50
N ASN A 190 -10.47 -0.14 26.56
CA ASN A 190 -10.87 -0.98 27.69
C ASN A 190 -11.38 -2.38 27.30
N GLY A 191 -10.77 -2.98 26.27
CA GLY A 191 -11.13 -4.31 25.77
C GLY A 191 -12.35 -4.34 24.83
N ILE A 192 -13.03 -3.24 24.62
CA ILE A 192 -14.18 -3.12 23.71
C ILE A 192 -13.70 -2.56 22.38
N ARG A 193 -14.05 -3.22 21.27
CA ARG A 193 -13.79 -2.71 19.94
C ARG A 193 -14.69 -1.52 19.65
N LEU A 194 -14.08 -0.35 19.37
CA LEU A 194 -14.79 0.87 19.01
C LEU A 194 -15.10 0.91 17.51
N THR A 195 -14.06 0.78 16.69
CA THR A 195 -14.19 0.92 15.24
C THR A 195 -13.28 -0.07 14.50
N ARG A 196 -13.46 -0.14 13.19
CA ARG A 196 -12.57 -0.82 12.26
C ARG A 196 -12.29 0.11 11.08
N THR A 197 -11.03 0.33 10.78
CA THR A 197 -10.57 1.02 9.57
C THR A 197 -9.99 -0.01 8.61
N ILE A 198 -10.39 0.04 7.34
CA ILE A 198 -9.84 -0.79 6.27
C ILE A 198 -8.95 0.08 5.39
N ARG A 199 -7.70 -0.33 5.25
CA ARG A 199 -6.81 0.24 4.25
C ARG A 199 -6.78 -0.68 3.04
N ASP A 200 -7.34 -0.20 1.95
CA ASP A 200 -7.37 -0.86 0.65
C ASP A 200 -6.29 -0.21 -0.23
N PHE A 201 -5.37 -1.02 -0.74
CA PHE A 201 -4.28 -0.54 -1.59
C PHE A 201 -3.83 -1.62 -2.57
N GLN A 202 -2.95 -1.25 -3.48
CA GLN A 202 -2.46 -2.13 -4.52
C GLN A 202 -0.94 -2.25 -4.43
N PHE A 203 -0.42 -3.47 -4.48
CA PHE A 203 0.98 -3.73 -4.77
C PHE A 203 1.18 -3.98 -6.26
N ASN A 204 2.24 -3.38 -6.81
CA ASN A 204 2.76 -3.71 -8.13
C ASN A 204 4.02 -4.57 -7.93
N VAL A 205 3.88 -5.87 -8.16
CA VAL A 205 5.00 -6.80 -8.13
C VAL A 205 5.72 -6.74 -9.47
N VAL A 206 7.00 -6.43 -9.43
CA VAL A 206 7.83 -6.24 -10.62
C VAL A 206 9.05 -7.13 -10.56
N ASP A 207 9.63 -7.41 -11.71
CA ASP A 207 10.92 -8.08 -11.75
C ASP A 207 12.02 -7.06 -11.44
N CYS A 208 12.62 -7.20 -10.27
CA CYS A 208 13.77 -6.42 -9.84
C CYS A 208 15.04 -7.20 -10.17
N GLY A 209 15.34 -7.38 -11.44
CA GLY A 209 16.60 -7.94 -11.87
C GLY A 209 17.77 -7.16 -11.25
N LEU A 210 18.84 -7.85 -10.88
CA LEU A 210 20.06 -7.21 -10.40
C LEU A 210 20.62 -6.33 -11.51
N LYS A 211 20.25 -5.05 -11.52
CA LYS A 211 20.98 -4.06 -12.30
C LYS A 211 22.22 -3.68 -11.51
N VAL A 212 23.37 -4.09 -12.03
CA VAL A 212 24.62 -3.47 -11.63
C VAL A 212 24.66 -2.10 -12.28
N ILE A 213 24.61 -1.05 -11.46
CA ILE A 213 24.79 0.32 -11.92
C ILE A 213 26.19 0.73 -11.51
N SER A 214 27.08 0.93 -12.46
CA SER A 214 28.39 1.48 -12.17
C SER A 214 28.25 2.98 -11.94
N SER A 215 28.75 3.45 -10.83
CA SER A 215 28.79 4.87 -10.48
C SER A 215 29.98 5.16 -9.59
N PHE A 216 30.55 6.32 -9.72
CA PHE A 216 31.63 6.76 -8.85
C PHE A 216 31.59 8.28 -8.66
N PHE A 217 32.17 8.71 -7.58
CA PHE A 217 32.45 10.11 -7.32
C PHE A 217 33.94 10.40 -7.48
N ALA A 218 34.27 11.43 -8.23
CA ALA A 218 35.59 12.01 -8.27
C ALA A 218 35.46 13.53 -8.06
N PRO A 219 36.35 14.18 -7.28
CA PRO A 219 36.31 15.64 -7.11
C PRO A 219 36.60 16.34 -8.44
N SER A 220 35.80 17.34 -8.77
CA SER A 220 35.86 18.06 -10.04
C SER A 220 37.10 18.95 -10.22
N LEU A 221 37.80 19.33 -9.14
CA LEU A 221 39.00 20.13 -9.11
C LEU A 221 39.89 19.75 -7.93
N GLN A 222 41.17 19.51 -8.22
CA GLN A 222 42.20 19.36 -7.19
C GLN A 222 43.40 20.23 -7.56
N CYS A 223 43.60 21.35 -6.83
CA CYS A 223 44.61 22.34 -7.16
C CYS A 223 45.97 22.10 -6.53
N ASN A 224 46.08 21.28 -5.49
CA ASN A 224 47.32 21.17 -4.69
C ASN A 224 47.83 19.74 -4.49
N ASN A 225 47.31 18.76 -5.20
CA ASN A 225 47.69 17.36 -5.01
C ASN A 225 47.48 16.58 -6.32
N PHE A 226 48.44 15.75 -6.68
CA PHE A 226 48.36 14.87 -7.84
C PHE A 226 47.60 13.55 -7.55
N THR A 227 47.10 13.38 -6.32
CA THR A 227 46.34 12.21 -5.92
C THR A 227 44.86 12.47 -6.06
N VAL A 228 44.20 11.78 -6.96
CA VAL A 228 42.71 11.82 -7.10
C VAL A 228 42.11 10.61 -6.41
N ARG A 229 41.19 10.85 -5.49
CA ARG A 229 40.46 9.80 -4.78
C ARG A 229 39.12 9.56 -5.50
N PHE A 230 38.97 8.36 -6.01
CA PHE A 230 37.69 7.87 -6.52
C PHE A 230 36.94 7.15 -5.39
N THR A 231 35.68 7.44 -5.24
CA THR A 231 34.80 6.74 -4.28
C THR A 231 33.75 5.98 -5.07
N ASP A 232 33.68 4.67 -4.87
CA ASP A 232 32.65 3.85 -5.46
C ASP A 232 31.27 4.25 -4.95
N GLN A 233 30.34 4.41 -5.87
CA GLN A 233 28.91 4.65 -5.63
C GLN A 233 28.07 3.67 -6.45
N SER A 234 28.68 2.59 -6.91
CA SER A 234 27.98 1.57 -7.68
C SER A 234 26.96 0.85 -6.82
N PHE A 235 25.89 0.44 -7.46
CA PHE A 235 24.82 -0.31 -6.80
C PHE A 235 24.77 -1.74 -7.34
N GLY A 236 24.58 -2.72 -6.44
CA GLY A 236 24.39 -4.12 -6.81
C GLY A 236 25.66 -4.85 -7.29
N ALA A 237 26.81 -4.19 -7.28
CA ALA A 237 28.08 -4.82 -7.65
C ALA A 237 28.67 -5.60 -6.46
N THR A 238 29.23 -6.78 -6.76
CA THR A 238 29.95 -7.62 -5.80
C THR A 238 31.48 -7.57 -6.02
N SER A 239 31.90 -6.96 -7.13
CA SER A 239 33.31 -6.73 -7.49
C SER A 239 33.42 -5.52 -8.39
N TYR A 240 34.56 -4.87 -8.39
CA TYR A 240 34.83 -3.64 -9.12
C TYR A 240 36.13 -3.77 -9.88
N LYS A 241 36.22 -3.10 -11.04
CA LYS A 241 37.46 -2.88 -11.74
C LYS A 241 37.50 -1.45 -12.28
N TRP A 242 38.56 -0.73 -11.96
CA TRP A 242 38.80 0.62 -12.39
C TRP A 242 39.75 0.65 -13.56
N TYR A 243 39.45 1.43 -14.58
CA TYR A 243 40.32 1.72 -15.70
C TYR A 243 40.59 3.21 -15.73
N PHE A 244 41.86 3.60 -15.65
CA PHE A 244 42.24 5.02 -15.50
C PHE A 244 42.50 5.70 -16.85
N GLY A 245 42.48 4.97 -17.96
CA GLY A 245 42.62 5.54 -19.30
C GLY A 245 44.06 5.63 -19.79
N ASP A 246 45.05 5.38 -18.94
CA ASP A 246 46.48 5.35 -19.21
C ASP A 246 47.03 3.94 -19.47
N GLY A 247 46.17 2.96 -19.38
CA GLY A 247 46.51 1.51 -19.49
C GLY A 247 46.51 0.80 -18.15
N ASP A 248 46.51 1.54 -17.05
CA ASP A 248 46.50 0.97 -15.71
C ASP A 248 45.06 0.68 -15.24
N SER A 249 44.95 -0.27 -14.31
CA SER A 249 43.67 -0.65 -13.69
C SER A 249 43.87 -1.08 -12.23
N SER A 250 42.81 -1.00 -11.44
CA SER A 250 42.74 -1.46 -10.05
C SER A 250 41.47 -2.28 -9.81
N THR A 251 41.48 -3.18 -8.83
CA THR A 251 40.35 -4.00 -8.38
C THR A 251 40.10 -3.76 -6.90
#